data_7773c74a306b102357d214ca969a02c2
#
_entry.id   7773c74a306b102357d214ca969a02c2
#
_cell.length_a   1.000
_cell.length_b   1.000
_cell.length_c   1.000
_cell.angle_alpha   90.00
_cell.angle_beta   90.00
_cell.angle_gamma   90.00
#
_symmetry.space_group_name_H-M   'P 1'
#
loop_
_entity.id
_entity.type
_entity.pdbx_description
1 polymer ?
#
loop_
_entity_poly.entity_id
_entity_poly.type
_entity_poly.pdbx_seq_one_letter_code
_entity_poly.pdbx_strand_id
1 'polypeptide(L)'
;MSVAPASPHVLIPDAVLALPAGAAQPPWPELPTLRALVGHLRPSATLALDDDSPATPFEVALARAHGLPDEPGRTPWAAFEAGVAGTPCAWLQPCHWQMGMNDVSVLHPGELGLDEHASRALLASVEPLLRDDGLTLRYLRPDAWLVQGELLRGLSCCSLRRALARPVTREQLAQAPTDAQGRALRRLQSELQMLLYTHPVNDARERERRWPVNALWIGGAGELP
;
A
#
# COMPACT_ATOMS: atom_id res chain seq x y z
N MET A 1 26.95 9.22 -29.49
CA MET A 1 25.50 9.06 -29.67
C MET A 1 24.83 10.02 -28.70
N SER A 2 24.20 11.09 -29.20
CA SER A 2 23.48 12.04 -28.33
C SER A 2 22.16 11.38 -27.94
N VAL A 3 21.99 11.09 -26.65
CA VAL A 3 20.69 10.67 -26.11
C VAL A 3 19.80 11.91 -26.15
N ALA A 4 18.73 11.85 -26.94
CA ALA A 4 17.73 12.90 -26.93
C ALA A 4 17.21 13.06 -25.48
N PRO A 5 17.04 14.29 -24.98
CA PRO A 5 16.50 14.47 -23.63
C PRO A 5 15.13 13.80 -23.54
N ALA A 6 14.97 12.95 -22.54
CA ALA A 6 13.69 12.29 -22.28
C ALA A 6 12.62 13.37 -22.09
N SER A 7 11.52 13.26 -22.84
CA SER A 7 10.41 14.20 -22.68
C SER A 7 9.88 14.13 -21.25
N PRO A 8 9.64 15.25 -20.57
CA PRO A 8 9.12 15.24 -19.22
C PRO A 8 7.69 14.63 -19.21
N HIS A 9 7.46 13.75 -18.26
CA HIS A 9 6.14 13.16 -18.02
C HIS A 9 5.53 13.75 -16.77
N VAL A 10 4.21 14.01 -16.82
CA VAL A 10 3.45 14.48 -15.66
C VAL A 10 2.43 13.38 -15.32
N LEU A 11 2.51 12.85 -14.11
CA LEU A 11 1.57 11.89 -13.55
C LEU A 11 0.72 12.60 -12.50
N ILE A 12 -0.58 12.64 -12.71
CA ILE A 12 -1.54 13.24 -11.76
C ILE A 12 -2.35 12.09 -11.18
N PRO A 13 -2.09 11.69 -9.92
CA PRO A 13 -2.86 10.63 -9.29
C PRO A 13 -4.27 11.13 -8.94
N ASP A 14 -5.23 10.21 -8.91
CA ASP A 14 -6.56 10.40 -8.36
C ASP A 14 -7.32 11.62 -8.97
N ALA A 15 -7.04 11.94 -10.24
CA ALA A 15 -7.67 13.04 -10.96
C ALA A 15 -9.14 12.78 -11.34
N VAL A 16 -9.69 11.63 -11.00
CA VAL A 16 -11.08 11.25 -11.25
C VAL A 16 -11.84 11.27 -9.93
N LEU A 17 -12.93 12.05 -9.87
CA LEU A 17 -13.90 11.97 -8.78
C LEU A 17 -14.64 10.64 -8.89
N ALA A 18 -14.38 9.72 -7.96
CA ALA A 18 -15.23 8.55 -7.77
C ALA A 18 -16.58 9.03 -7.17
N LEU A 19 -17.61 9.10 -8.01
CA LEU A 19 -18.95 9.41 -7.54
C LEU A 19 -19.68 8.12 -7.16
N PRO A 20 -20.48 8.12 -6.08
CA PRO A 20 -21.40 7.03 -5.81
C PRO A 20 -22.29 6.74 -7.01
N ALA A 21 -22.64 5.49 -7.21
CA ALA A 21 -23.55 5.10 -8.28
C ALA A 21 -24.86 5.88 -8.19
N GLY A 22 -25.24 6.58 -9.28
CA GLY A 22 -26.44 7.41 -9.35
C GLY A 22 -26.29 8.85 -8.85
N ALA A 23 -25.15 9.27 -8.36
CA ALA A 23 -24.90 10.66 -8.01
C ALA A 23 -24.73 11.51 -9.27
N ALA A 24 -25.36 12.69 -9.27
CA ALA A 24 -25.14 13.66 -10.34
C ALA A 24 -23.69 14.15 -10.29
N GLN A 25 -23.03 14.17 -11.46
CA GLN A 25 -21.67 14.67 -11.55
C GLN A 25 -21.66 16.17 -11.21
N PRO A 26 -20.91 16.60 -10.18
CA PRO A 26 -20.79 18.01 -9.89
C PRO A 26 -20.13 18.74 -11.08
N PRO A 27 -20.42 20.02 -11.29
CA PRO A 27 -19.72 20.76 -12.32
C PRO A 27 -18.22 20.71 -12.06
N TRP A 28 -17.44 20.41 -13.11
CA TRP A 28 -16.00 20.42 -13.02
C TRP A 28 -15.50 21.79 -12.54
N PRO A 29 -14.59 21.85 -11.57
CA PRO A 29 -14.01 23.10 -11.16
C PRO A 29 -13.30 23.76 -12.35
N GLU A 30 -13.44 25.07 -12.49
CA GLU A 30 -12.69 25.83 -13.49
C GLU A 30 -11.21 25.87 -13.07
N LEU A 31 -10.39 25.11 -13.77
CA LEU A 31 -8.94 25.02 -13.56
C LEU A 31 -8.22 25.52 -14.84
N PRO A 32 -8.21 26.84 -15.10
CA PRO A 32 -7.69 27.38 -16.37
C PRO A 32 -6.23 27.06 -16.61
N THR A 33 -5.40 27.05 -15.57
CA THR A 33 -3.97 26.69 -15.67
C THR A 33 -3.79 25.23 -16.03
N LEU A 34 -4.54 24.31 -15.38
CA LEU A 34 -4.47 22.88 -15.69
C LEU A 34 -5.01 22.62 -17.12
N ARG A 35 -6.09 23.28 -17.50
CA ARG A 35 -6.66 23.18 -18.87
C ARG A 35 -5.67 23.64 -19.92
N ALA A 36 -4.98 24.75 -19.69
CA ALA A 36 -3.92 25.25 -20.58
C ALA A 36 -2.77 24.25 -20.66
N LEU A 37 -2.29 23.72 -19.53
CA LEU A 37 -1.23 22.72 -19.50
C LEU A 37 -1.62 21.47 -20.29
N VAL A 38 -2.78 20.87 -19.99
CA VAL A 38 -3.26 19.65 -20.65
C VAL A 38 -3.46 19.87 -22.16
N GLY A 39 -3.90 21.08 -22.58
CA GLY A 39 -4.03 21.45 -23.98
C GLY A 39 -2.72 21.39 -24.79
N HIS A 40 -1.57 21.50 -24.14
CA HIS A 40 -0.24 21.37 -24.74
C HIS A 40 0.33 19.94 -24.66
N LEU A 41 -0.27 19.05 -23.90
CA LEU A 41 0.18 17.68 -23.74
C LEU A 41 -0.44 16.77 -24.80
N ARG A 42 0.29 15.73 -25.17
CA ARG A 42 -0.23 14.64 -26.03
C ARG A 42 -0.30 13.38 -25.18
N PRO A 43 -1.43 12.62 -25.24
CA PRO A 43 -1.50 11.30 -24.65
C PRO A 43 -0.36 10.42 -25.18
N SER A 44 0.45 9.86 -24.29
CA SER A 44 1.55 8.96 -24.68
C SER A 44 1.13 7.49 -24.63
N ALA A 45 0.27 7.14 -23.69
CA ALA A 45 -0.26 5.79 -23.51
C ALA A 45 -1.56 5.82 -22.71
N THR A 46 -2.35 4.78 -22.85
CA THR A 46 -3.49 4.48 -21.98
C THR A 46 -3.20 3.17 -21.26
N LEU A 47 -3.30 3.18 -19.93
CA LEU A 47 -3.19 2.01 -19.08
C LEU A 47 -4.58 1.66 -18.55
N ALA A 48 -5.09 0.52 -18.96
CA ALA A 48 -6.26 -0.10 -18.36
C ALA A 48 -5.82 -1.32 -17.55
N LEU A 49 -6.32 -1.46 -16.36
CA LEU A 49 -6.16 -2.63 -15.51
C LEU A 49 -7.53 -3.19 -15.18
N ASP A 50 -7.59 -4.48 -14.95
CA ASP A 50 -8.82 -5.15 -14.53
C ASP A 50 -9.24 -4.67 -13.13
N ASP A 51 -10.53 -4.76 -12.84
CA ASP A 51 -11.10 -4.30 -11.57
C ASP A 51 -10.56 -5.04 -10.35
N ASP A 52 -10.06 -6.25 -10.51
CA ASP A 52 -9.42 -7.08 -9.49
C ASP A 52 -7.89 -6.90 -9.42
N SER A 53 -7.32 -6.03 -10.25
CA SER A 53 -5.89 -5.75 -10.24
C SER A 53 -5.42 -5.34 -8.83
N PRO A 54 -4.30 -5.89 -8.34
CA PRO A 54 -3.73 -5.55 -7.03
C PRO A 54 -3.03 -4.19 -6.99
N ALA A 55 -2.90 -3.51 -8.13
CA ALA A 55 -2.29 -2.18 -8.23
C ALA A 55 -3.18 -1.24 -9.03
N THR A 56 -2.98 0.06 -8.85
CA THR A 56 -3.64 1.09 -9.64
C THR A 56 -2.88 1.37 -10.94
N PRO A 57 -3.55 1.88 -12.01
CA PRO A 57 -2.87 2.31 -13.23
C PRO A 57 -1.77 3.35 -12.97
N PHE A 58 -1.95 4.22 -11.97
CA PHE A 58 -0.95 5.20 -11.56
C PHE A 58 0.33 4.52 -11.07
N GLU A 59 0.23 3.49 -10.23
CA GLU A 59 1.40 2.76 -9.71
C GLU A 59 2.17 2.06 -10.82
N VAL A 60 1.47 1.45 -11.79
CA VAL A 60 2.10 0.82 -12.96
C VAL A 60 2.82 1.87 -13.83
N ALA A 61 2.19 3.01 -14.09
CA ALA A 61 2.82 4.10 -14.84
C ALA A 61 4.06 4.64 -14.12
N LEU A 62 3.98 4.78 -12.79
CA LEU A 62 5.10 5.24 -11.96
C LEU A 62 6.24 4.23 -11.96
N ALA A 63 5.96 2.93 -11.86
CA ALA A 63 6.96 1.87 -11.96
C ALA A 63 7.73 1.95 -13.28
N ARG A 64 7.03 2.08 -14.40
CA ARG A 64 7.63 2.27 -15.73
C ARG A 64 8.54 3.51 -15.78
N ALA A 65 8.07 4.63 -15.22
CA ALA A 65 8.84 5.87 -15.20
C ALA A 65 10.16 5.75 -14.42
N HIS A 66 10.19 4.89 -13.40
CA HIS A 66 11.40 4.59 -12.61
C HIS A 66 12.22 3.40 -13.15
N GLY A 67 11.80 2.77 -14.24
CA GLY A 67 12.47 1.57 -14.77
C GLY A 67 12.36 0.35 -13.86
N LEU A 68 11.33 0.31 -13.00
CA LEU A 68 11.03 -0.82 -12.13
C LEU A 68 10.16 -1.84 -12.85
N PRO A 69 10.15 -3.11 -12.40
CA PRO A 69 9.14 -4.09 -12.82
C PRO A 69 7.74 -3.53 -12.62
N ASP A 70 6.92 -3.57 -13.67
CA ASP A 70 5.59 -2.96 -13.70
C ASP A 70 4.45 -3.98 -13.59
N GLU A 71 4.77 -5.21 -13.18
CA GLU A 71 3.78 -6.26 -12.90
C GLU A 71 2.93 -5.86 -11.69
N PRO A 72 1.60 -5.73 -11.85
CA PRO A 72 0.72 -5.35 -10.75
C PRO A 72 0.90 -6.25 -9.52
N GLY A 73 1.08 -5.64 -8.36
CA GLY A 73 1.27 -6.33 -7.08
C GLY A 73 2.69 -6.84 -6.80
N ARG A 74 3.62 -6.73 -7.75
CA ARG A 74 5.00 -7.25 -7.62
C ARG A 74 6.08 -6.19 -7.81
N THR A 75 5.70 -4.94 -7.98
CA THR A 75 6.66 -3.84 -8.05
C THR A 75 7.35 -3.65 -6.71
N PRO A 76 8.69 -3.72 -6.63
CA PRO A 76 9.45 -3.71 -5.37
C PRO A 76 9.56 -2.31 -4.75
N TRP A 77 8.44 -1.68 -4.49
CA TRP A 77 8.38 -0.30 -4.00
C TRP A 77 9.09 -0.11 -2.66
N ALA A 78 8.94 -1.07 -1.74
CA ALA A 78 9.56 -0.98 -0.43
C ALA A 78 11.09 -1.04 -0.52
N ALA A 79 11.62 -1.93 -1.37
CA ALA A 79 13.05 -2.04 -1.62
C ALA A 79 13.59 -0.78 -2.32
N PHE A 80 12.83 -0.24 -3.29
CA PHE A 80 13.20 0.99 -4.01
C PHE A 80 13.26 2.21 -3.08
N GLU A 81 12.22 2.44 -2.27
CA GLU A 81 12.20 3.55 -1.31
C GLU A 81 13.32 3.43 -0.27
N ALA A 82 13.57 2.23 0.21
CA ALA A 82 14.56 1.98 1.25
C ALA A 82 16.01 1.89 0.74
N GLY A 83 16.23 1.87 -0.58
CA GLY A 83 17.54 1.70 -1.20
C GLY A 83 18.17 0.34 -0.89
N VAL A 84 17.36 -0.73 -0.81
CA VAL A 84 17.82 -2.09 -0.48
C VAL A 84 17.80 -2.95 -1.74
N ALA A 85 18.91 -3.64 -2.02
CA ALA A 85 19.04 -4.60 -3.11
C ALA A 85 19.38 -6.00 -2.57
N GLY A 86 19.12 -7.04 -3.37
CA GLY A 86 19.48 -8.42 -3.07
C GLY A 86 18.71 -9.06 -1.90
N THR A 87 17.68 -8.38 -1.37
CA THR A 87 16.89 -8.92 -0.25
C THR A 87 15.42 -8.62 -0.48
N PRO A 88 14.52 -9.61 -0.36
CA PRO A 88 13.08 -9.39 -0.45
C PRO A 88 12.60 -8.45 0.65
N CYS A 89 11.89 -7.40 0.25
CA CYS A 89 11.36 -6.38 1.15
C CYS A 89 9.86 -6.19 0.92
N ALA A 90 9.18 -5.68 1.94
CA ALA A 90 7.83 -5.14 1.82
C ALA A 90 7.65 -3.97 2.80
N TRP A 91 6.64 -3.15 2.58
CA TRP A 91 6.13 -2.28 3.63
C TRP A 91 5.20 -3.06 4.54
N LEU A 92 5.30 -2.80 5.81
CA LEU A 92 4.32 -3.18 6.83
C LEU A 92 3.68 -1.89 7.32
N GLN A 93 2.40 -1.67 6.98
CA GLN A 93 1.74 -0.39 7.14
C GLN A 93 0.63 -0.49 8.19
N PRO A 94 0.78 0.17 9.36
CA PRO A 94 -0.28 0.23 10.36
C PRO A 94 -1.56 0.83 9.77
N CYS A 95 -2.67 0.13 9.94
CA CYS A 95 -3.95 0.55 9.39
C CYS A 95 -5.14 0.14 10.29
N HIS A 96 -6.30 0.67 9.96
CA HIS A 96 -7.57 0.24 10.54
C HIS A 96 -8.42 -0.40 9.46
N TRP A 97 -8.77 -1.67 9.65
CA TRP A 97 -9.69 -2.41 8.80
C TRP A 97 -11.12 -2.28 9.30
N GLN A 98 -12.01 -1.93 8.40
CA GLN A 98 -13.44 -1.97 8.60
C GLN A 98 -13.99 -3.18 7.86
N MET A 99 -14.43 -4.19 8.62
CA MET A 99 -14.94 -5.43 8.07
C MET A 99 -16.37 -5.25 7.57
N GLY A 100 -16.58 -5.37 6.26
CA GLY A 100 -17.88 -5.53 5.64
C GLY A 100 -18.34 -6.99 5.66
N MET A 101 -19.47 -7.28 5.01
CA MET A 101 -20.01 -8.64 4.92
C MET A 101 -19.08 -9.56 4.10
N ASN A 102 -18.59 -9.09 2.95
CA ASN A 102 -17.74 -9.85 2.02
C ASN A 102 -16.45 -9.14 1.66
N ASP A 103 -16.21 -7.96 2.18
CA ASP A 103 -15.09 -7.10 1.85
C ASP A 103 -14.46 -6.46 3.09
N VAL A 104 -13.36 -5.79 2.86
CA VAL A 104 -12.64 -5.00 3.85
C VAL A 104 -12.37 -3.63 3.24
N SER A 105 -12.78 -2.60 3.94
CA SER A 105 -12.37 -1.22 3.68
C SER A 105 -11.22 -0.84 4.62
N VAL A 106 -10.32 0.00 4.13
CA VAL A 106 -9.19 0.50 4.91
C VAL A 106 -9.40 1.98 5.16
N LEU A 107 -9.26 2.39 6.42
CA LEU A 107 -9.29 3.80 6.79
C LEU A 107 -8.06 4.51 6.23
N HIS A 108 -8.26 5.71 5.68
CA HIS A 108 -7.14 6.50 5.14
C HIS A 108 -6.10 6.80 6.24
N PRO A 109 -4.79 6.60 6.00
CA PRO A 109 -3.74 6.83 7.01
C PRO A 109 -3.78 8.21 7.65
N GLY A 110 -4.16 9.25 6.89
CA GLY A 110 -4.35 10.60 7.43
C GLY A 110 -5.47 10.71 8.47
N GLU A 111 -6.55 9.93 8.33
CA GLU A 111 -7.65 9.86 9.29
C GLU A 111 -7.26 9.01 10.51
N LEU A 112 -6.46 7.97 10.31
CA LEU A 112 -5.88 7.19 11.38
C LEU A 112 -4.99 8.07 12.27
N GLY A 113 -4.21 8.97 11.67
CA GLY A 113 -3.42 9.97 12.38
C GLY A 113 -2.47 9.35 13.42
N LEU A 114 -1.73 8.30 13.02
CA LEU A 114 -0.77 7.64 13.89
C LEU A 114 0.49 8.50 14.02
N ASP A 115 0.85 8.88 15.25
CA ASP A 115 2.09 9.60 15.52
C ASP A 115 3.31 8.68 15.66
N GLU A 116 4.49 9.26 15.68
CA GLU A 116 5.74 8.49 15.72
C GLU A 116 5.88 7.68 17.01
N HIS A 117 5.50 8.25 18.16
CA HIS A 117 5.62 7.57 19.46
C HIS A 117 4.75 6.30 19.49
N ALA A 118 3.49 6.43 19.12
CA ALA A 118 2.56 5.31 19.06
C ALA A 118 2.99 4.27 18.02
N SER A 119 3.45 4.73 16.83
CA SER A 119 3.95 3.84 15.79
C SER A 119 5.15 3.02 16.24
N ARG A 120 6.14 3.64 16.90
CA ARG A 120 7.31 2.93 17.43
C ARG A 120 6.97 1.95 18.54
N ALA A 121 5.99 2.27 19.39
CA ALA A 121 5.52 1.36 20.43
C ALA A 121 4.86 0.11 19.82
N LEU A 122 4.03 0.30 18.79
CA LEU A 122 3.44 -0.82 18.05
C LEU A 122 4.51 -1.67 17.35
N LEU A 123 5.47 -1.02 16.66
CA LEU A 123 6.58 -1.71 16.00
C LEU A 123 7.37 -2.60 16.97
N ALA A 124 7.75 -2.05 18.13
CA ALA A 124 8.50 -2.80 19.13
C ALA A 124 7.75 -4.03 19.65
N SER A 125 6.42 -3.94 19.71
CA SER A 125 5.57 -5.05 20.17
C SER A 125 5.40 -6.15 19.13
N VAL A 126 5.40 -5.82 17.84
CA VAL A 126 5.24 -6.82 16.75
C VAL A 126 6.57 -7.43 16.31
N GLU A 127 7.69 -6.76 16.57
CA GLU A 127 9.02 -7.18 16.12
C GLU A 127 9.39 -8.62 16.55
N PRO A 128 9.11 -9.08 17.77
CA PRO A 128 9.41 -10.47 18.17
C PRO A 128 8.71 -11.50 17.30
N LEU A 129 7.41 -11.32 16.99
CA LEU A 129 6.66 -12.23 16.14
C LEU A 129 7.24 -12.32 14.71
N LEU A 130 7.65 -11.20 14.15
CA LEU A 130 8.27 -11.15 12.84
C LEU A 130 9.64 -11.83 12.83
N ARG A 131 10.41 -11.63 13.88
CA ARG A 131 11.74 -12.25 14.05
C ARG A 131 11.66 -13.77 14.14
N ASP A 132 10.65 -14.30 14.81
CA ASP A 132 10.42 -15.76 14.90
C ASP A 132 10.15 -16.40 13.53
N ASP A 133 9.62 -15.64 12.58
CA ASP A 133 9.43 -16.03 11.19
C ASP A 133 10.62 -15.66 10.26
N GLY A 134 11.77 -15.28 10.83
CA GLY A 134 12.97 -14.92 10.07
C GLY A 134 12.88 -13.57 9.37
N LEU A 135 11.96 -12.71 9.78
CA LEU A 135 11.80 -11.37 9.25
C LEU A 135 12.49 -10.33 10.13
N THR A 136 13.11 -9.34 9.52
CA THR A 136 13.65 -8.16 10.21
C THR A 136 12.78 -6.95 9.94
N LEU A 137 12.70 -6.04 10.94
CA LEU A 137 11.84 -4.88 10.88
C LEU A 137 12.66 -3.60 11.09
N ARG A 138 12.41 -2.59 10.26
CA ARG A 138 13.03 -1.27 10.36
C ARG A 138 11.99 -0.17 10.24
N TYR A 139 12.00 0.76 11.17
CA TYR A 139 11.14 1.93 11.11
C TYR A 139 11.54 2.85 9.95
N LEU A 140 10.58 3.27 9.13
CA LEU A 140 10.75 4.29 8.10
C LEU A 140 10.04 5.58 8.51
N ARG A 141 8.74 5.49 8.77
CA ARG A 141 7.84 6.59 9.15
C ARG A 141 6.63 6.04 9.92
N PRO A 142 5.78 6.90 10.52
CA PRO A 142 4.67 6.43 11.37
C PRO A 142 3.72 5.44 10.68
N ASP A 143 3.46 5.61 9.41
CA ASP A 143 2.52 4.83 8.62
C ASP A 143 3.19 3.74 7.74
N ALA A 144 4.51 3.56 7.85
CA ALA A 144 5.20 2.51 7.11
C ALA A 144 6.50 2.06 7.79
N TRP A 145 6.66 0.76 7.93
CA TRP A 145 7.87 0.08 8.37
C TRP A 145 8.39 -0.82 7.25
N LEU A 146 9.70 -0.95 7.12
CA LEU A 146 10.31 -1.89 6.20
C LEU A 146 10.40 -3.25 6.86
N VAL A 147 9.85 -4.28 6.24
CA VAL A 147 10.04 -5.67 6.62
C VAL A 147 10.86 -6.36 5.54
N GLN A 148 11.84 -7.20 5.96
CA GLN A 148 12.78 -7.88 5.06
C GLN A 148 12.90 -9.35 5.44
N GLY A 149 13.02 -10.23 4.46
CA GLY A 149 13.30 -11.65 4.66
C GLY A 149 12.73 -12.56 3.58
N GLU A 150 13.19 -13.79 3.57
CA GLU A 150 12.85 -14.78 2.54
C GLU A 150 11.36 -15.14 2.45
N LEU A 151 10.63 -15.00 3.56
CA LEU A 151 9.18 -15.21 3.57
C LEU A 151 8.43 -14.28 2.62
N LEU A 152 9.06 -13.18 2.17
CA LEU A 152 8.46 -12.20 1.25
C LEU A 152 8.81 -12.46 -0.22
N ARG A 153 9.68 -13.43 -0.53
CA ARG A 153 10.15 -13.67 -1.89
C ARG A 153 9.01 -14.09 -2.81
N GLY A 154 8.90 -13.39 -3.94
CA GLY A 154 7.86 -13.65 -4.95
C GLY A 154 6.43 -13.33 -4.51
N LEU A 155 6.26 -12.67 -3.37
CA LEU A 155 4.94 -12.29 -2.86
C LEU A 155 4.28 -11.24 -3.79
N SER A 156 3.04 -11.48 -4.16
CA SER A 156 2.18 -10.50 -4.81
C SER A 156 1.27 -9.86 -3.76
N CYS A 157 1.23 -8.53 -3.73
CA CYS A 157 0.46 -7.78 -2.74
C CYS A 157 -0.50 -6.79 -3.40
N CYS A 158 -1.71 -6.71 -2.89
CA CYS A 158 -2.56 -5.56 -3.16
C CYS A 158 -1.96 -4.31 -2.52
N SER A 159 -1.80 -3.24 -3.29
CA SER A 159 -1.28 -1.99 -2.74
C SER A 159 -2.30 -1.32 -1.81
N LEU A 160 -1.80 -0.61 -0.79
CA LEU A 160 -2.67 0.15 0.09
C LEU A 160 -3.46 1.23 -0.68
N ARG A 161 -2.84 1.87 -1.68
CA ARG A 161 -3.52 2.83 -2.57
C ARG A 161 -4.72 2.19 -3.27
N ARG A 162 -4.57 0.96 -3.77
CA ARG A 162 -5.67 0.23 -4.40
C ARG A 162 -6.79 -0.07 -3.40
N ALA A 163 -6.42 -0.49 -2.18
CA ALA A 163 -7.36 -0.79 -1.11
C ALA A 163 -8.12 0.46 -0.60
N LEU A 164 -7.48 1.62 -0.63
CA LEU A 164 -8.12 2.91 -0.31
C LEU A 164 -9.09 3.37 -1.40
N ALA A 165 -8.82 3.04 -2.65
CA ALA A 165 -9.69 3.43 -3.76
C ALA A 165 -10.98 2.61 -3.84
N ARG A 166 -10.95 1.35 -3.40
CA ARG A 166 -12.12 0.43 -3.41
C ARG A 166 -11.95 -0.63 -2.32
N PRO A 167 -13.05 -1.09 -1.70
CA PRO A 167 -13.02 -2.24 -0.79
C PRO A 167 -12.33 -3.45 -1.43
N VAL A 168 -11.61 -4.20 -0.64
CA VAL A 168 -10.85 -5.39 -1.06
C VAL A 168 -11.60 -6.63 -0.60
N THR A 169 -11.82 -7.58 -1.49
CA THR A 169 -12.48 -8.83 -1.10
C THR A 169 -11.58 -9.67 -0.19
N ARG A 170 -12.16 -10.60 0.55
CA ARG A 170 -11.39 -11.53 1.40
C ARG A 170 -10.44 -12.39 0.58
N GLU A 171 -10.83 -12.76 -0.65
CA GLU A 171 -9.99 -13.51 -1.58
C GLU A 171 -8.77 -12.67 -2.02
N GLN A 172 -8.97 -11.39 -2.29
CA GLN A 172 -7.88 -10.47 -2.62
C GLN A 172 -6.94 -10.21 -1.44
N LEU A 173 -7.44 -10.17 -0.22
CA LEU A 173 -6.61 -10.15 1.00
C LEU A 173 -5.85 -11.46 1.20
N ALA A 174 -6.49 -12.57 0.83
CA ALA A 174 -5.93 -13.91 0.95
C ALA A 174 -5.00 -14.28 -0.23
N GLN A 175 -4.60 -13.34 -1.09
CA GLN A 175 -3.69 -13.58 -2.24
C GLN A 175 -2.30 -14.09 -1.84
N ALA A 176 -2.09 -14.34 -0.57
CA ALA A 176 -0.97 -15.16 -0.15
C ALA A 176 -1.08 -16.56 -0.81
N PRO A 177 0.03 -17.09 -1.35
CA PRO A 177 0.06 -18.41 -1.94
C PRO A 177 -0.62 -19.46 -1.05
N THR A 178 -1.22 -20.49 -1.64
CA THR A 178 -1.86 -21.59 -0.87
C THR A 178 -0.84 -22.57 -0.27
N ASP A 179 0.43 -22.39 -0.57
CA ASP A 179 1.57 -23.18 -0.11
C ASP A 179 1.97 -22.89 1.36
N ALA A 180 3.14 -23.34 1.76
CA ALA A 180 3.69 -23.15 3.10
C ALA A 180 3.93 -21.66 3.42
N GLN A 181 4.41 -20.87 2.44
CA GLN A 181 4.64 -19.44 2.56
C GLN A 181 3.35 -18.69 2.87
N GLY A 182 2.30 -18.94 2.10
CA GLY A 182 1.02 -18.28 2.31
C GLY A 182 0.36 -18.68 3.63
N ARG A 183 0.54 -19.93 4.10
CA ARG A 183 0.06 -20.35 5.42
C ARG A 183 0.79 -19.59 6.53
N ALA A 184 2.12 -19.43 6.42
CA ALA A 184 2.92 -18.70 7.39
C ALA A 184 2.49 -17.22 7.45
N LEU A 185 2.31 -16.55 6.30
CA LEU A 185 1.86 -15.17 6.24
C LEU A 185 0.46 -14.98 6.85
N ARG A 186 -0.49 -15.88 6.57
CA ARG A 186 -1.84 -15.80 7.18
C ARG A 186 -1.82 -16.03 8.69
N ARG A 187 -1.00 -16.97 9.17
CA ARG A 187 -0.79 -17.17 10.60
C ARG A 187 -0.22 -15.90 11.24
N LEU A 188 0.88 -15.40 10.70
CA LEU A 188 1.52 -14.15 11.17
C LEU A 188 0.53 -12.98 11.20
N GLN A 189 -0.27 -12.80 10.15
CA GLN A 189 -1.28 -11.75 10.10
C GLN A 189 -2.31 -11.89 11.23
N SER A 190 -2.77 -13.12 11.52
CA SER A 190 -3.71 -13.37 12.60
C SER A 190 -3.09 -13.10 13.97
N GLU A 191 -1.85 -13.50 14.21
CA GLU A 191 -1.10 -13.25 15.45
C GLU A 191 -0.88 -11.74 15.67
N LEU A 192 -0.52 -11.02 14.62
CA LEU A 192 -0.36 -9.56 14.64
C LEU A 192 -1.68 -8.86 14.99
N GLN A 193 -2.81 -9.28 14.41
CA GLN A 193 -4.13 -8.73 14.74
C GLN A 193 -4.51 -8.99 16.19
N MET A 194 -4.26 -10.19 16.71
CA MET A 194 -4.51 -10.53 18.12
C MET A 194 -3.69 -9.66 19.07
N LEU A 195 -2.40 -9.46 18.77
CA LEU A 195 -1.53 -8.59 19.55
C LEU A 195 -2.02 -7.14 19.55
N LEU A 196 -2.38 -6.62 18.36
CA LEU A 196 -2.86 -5.24 18.21
C LEU A 196 -4.18 -5.02 18.95
N TYR A 197 -5.07 -6.01 18.97
CA TYR A 197 -6.38 -5.91 19.63
C TYR A 197 -6.28 -5.56 21.13
N THR A 198 -5.26 -6.07 21.82
CA THR A 198 -5.07 -5.84 23.25
C THR A 198 -3.95 -4.86 23.57
N HIS A 199 -3.47 -4.10 22.57
CA HIS A 199 -2.30 -3.25 22.75
C HIS A 199 -2.63 -1.95 23.47
N PRO A 200 -1.84 -1.52 24.51
CA PRO A 200 -2.11 -0.31 25.30
C PRO A 200 -2.21 0.98 24.47
N VAL A 201 -1.51 1.07 23.34
CA VAL A 201 -1.64 2.20 22.39
C VAL A 201 -3.08 2.29 21.88
N ASN A 202 -3.72 1.17 21.58
CA ASN A 202 -5.12 1.16 21.11
C ASN A 202 -6.10 1.52 22.22
N ASP A 203 -5.85 1.05 23.46
CA ASP A 203 -6.66 1.47 24.62
C ASP A 203 -6.57 3.00 24.85
N ALA A 204 -5.40 3.60 24.63
CA ALA A 204 -5.24 5.05 24.72
C ALA A 204 -5.99 5.77 23.60
N ARG A 205 -5.87 5.28 22.38
CA ARG A 205 -6.55 5.83 21.18
C ARG A 205 -8.07 5.78 21.32
N GLU A 206 -8.62 4.68 21.80
CA GLU A 206 -10.08 4.53 22.03
C GLU A 206 -10.59 5.51 23.10
N ARG A 207 -9.83 5.71 24.19
CA ARG A 207 -10.17 6.73 25.20
C ARG A 207 -10.20 8.15 24.62
N GLU A 208 -9.35 8.41 23.62
CA GLU A 208 -9.31 9.66 22.87
C GLU A 208 -10.32 9.71 21.70
N ARG A 209 -11.14 8.67 21.52
CA ARG A 209 -12.09 8.51 20.38
C ARG A 209 -11.40 8.53 19.02
N ARG A 210 -10.21 7.98 18.97
CA ARG A 210 -9.43 7.77 17.73
C ARG A 210 -9.55 6.31 17.30
N TRP A 211 -9.48 6.08 15.99
CA TRP A 211 -9.51 4.73 15.44
C TRP A 211 -8.30 3.90 15.93
N PRO A 212 -8.51 2.68 16.44
CA PRO A 212 -7.40 1.79 16.80
C PRO A 212 -6.66 1.30 15.55
N VAL A 213 -5.38 0.97 15.69
CA VAL A 213 -4.62 0.21 14.69
C VAL A 213 -4.93 -1.27 14.89
N ASN A 214 -5.78 -1.85 14.07
CA ASN A 214 -6.22 -3.23 14.22
C ASN A 214 -5.64 -4.20 13.20
N ALA A 215 -4.83 -3.70 12.26
CA ALA A 215 -4.18 -4.51 11.24
C ALA A 215 -2.89 -3.87 10.75
N LEU A 216 -2.05 -4.70 10.11
CA LEU A 216 -0.86 -4.29 9.38
C LEU A 216 -1.02 -4.72 7.92
N TRP A 217 -0.96 -3.74 7.01
CA TRP A 217 -1.06 -4.00 5.58
C TRP A 217 0.32 -4.31 5.00
N ILE A 218 0.44 -5.41 4.28
CA ILE A 218 1.66 -5.74 3.53
C ILE A 218 1.51 -5.20 2.11
N GLY A 219 2.45 -4.37 1.68
CA GLY A 219 2.41 -3.77 0.34
C GLY A 219 3.81 -3.53 -0.22
N GLY A 220 3.88 -3.28 -1.54
CA GLY A 220 5.13 -2.96 -2.21
C GLY A 220 6.20 -4.04 -2.13
N ALA A 221 5.77 -5.31 -2.03
CA ALA A 221 6.67 -6.44 -1.89
C ALA A 221 7.49 -6.70 -3.15
N GLY A 222 8.75 -7.04 -2.97
CA GLY A 222 9.66 -7.41 -4.04
C GLY A 222 11.12 -7.23 -3.67
N GLU A 223 11.96 -7.53 -4.64
CA GLU A 223 13.42 -7.46 -4.52
C GLU A 223 13.99 -6.64 -5.68
N LEU A 224 14.91 -5.75 -5.39
CA LEU A 224 15.74 -5.11 -6.41
C LEU A 224 16.99 -5.97 -6.67
N PRO A 225 17.44 -6.08 -7.93
CA PRO A 225 18.64 -6.82 -8.30
C PRO A 225 19.92 -6.23 -7.71
#